data_13cdf3ae847b85205f9883f94be3e175
#
_entry.id   13cdf3ae847b85205f9883f94be3e175
#
_cell.length_a   1.000
_cell.length_b   1.000
_cell.length_c   1.000
_cell.angle_alpha   90.00
_cell.angle_beta   90.00
_cell.angle_gamma   90.00
#
_symmetry.space_group_name_H-M   'P 1'
#
loop_
_entity.id
_entity.type
_entity.pdbx_description
1 polymer ?
#
loop_
_entity_poly.entity_id
_entity_poly.type
_entity_poly.pdbx_seq_one_letter_code
_entity_poly.pdbx_strand_id
1 'polypeptide(L)'
;VFALQTELLTVKPRVTLTYTWDAPMRRGVLALEVAEGVLVFSELVAPLPMSMRDGLRLMSDQRHCAVNSNAVFVVVADEILPIGVLPTLGGDTMVSTPTGDVAVKHLKAGQMITTASGELAQVRCCGSAMLPARGRFKPLTLRAPYHGLKHDMIMAAGQRLRLSGTEVEYLFGTDVVALRAGHLIDEVAVRPTPCGLTQRYWQVLLDRAAPMKIAGLTVEGLDVTGVQLDPSLRKHSALAALLLELVPPHPHAQVPVLQSYEALALRKLLVA
;
A
#
# COMPACT_ATOMS: atom_id res chain seq x y z
N VAL A 1 17.13 -23.66 9.37
CA VAL A 1 16.12 -23.48 8.30
C VAL A 1 14.95 -22.73 8.91
N PHE A 2 14.55 -21.63 8.28
CA PHE A 2 13.36 -20.89 8.68
C PHE A 2 12.23 -21.24 7.71
N ALA A 3 11.01 -21.43 8.23
CA ALA A 3 9.85 -21.78 7.43
C ALA A 3 8.64 -20.99 7.88
N LEU A 4 7.84 -20.55 6.92
CA LEU A 4 6.50 -20.02 7.14
C LEU A 4 5.50 -21.08 6.68
N GLN A 5 4.51 -21.37 7.54
CA GLN A 5 3.38 -22.20 7.17
C GLN A 5 2.19 -21.32 6.87
N THR A 6 1.63 -21.46 5.68
CA THR A 6 0.43 -20.75 5.26
C THR A 6 -0.36 -21.57 4.27
N GLU A 7 -1.67 -21.51 4.36
CA GLU A 7 -2.56 -22.07 3.36
C GLU A 7 -2.81 -21.02 2.28
N LEU A 8 -2.27 -21.24 1.11
CA LEU A 8 -2.54 -20.39 -0.06
C LEU A 8 -3.82 -20.87 -0.72
N LEU A 9 -4.91 -20.15 -0.47
CA LEU A 9 -6.26 -20.55 -0.92
C LEU A 9 -6.54 -20.31 -2.41
N THR A 10 -5.62 -19.68 -3.15
CA THR A 10 -5.85 -19.30 -4.54
C THR A 10 -4.87 -19.94 -5.50
N VAL A 11 -5.34 -20.22 -6.70
CA VAL A 11 -4.51 -20.72 -7.78
C VAL A 11 -3.55 -19.62 -8.26
N LYS A 12 -2.25 -19.81 -8.02
CA LYS A 12 -1.16 -18.90 -8.43
C LYS A 12 -1.26 -17.45 -7.87
N PRO A 13 -1.36 -17.26 -6.55
CA PRO A 13 -1.37 -15.93 -5.98
C PRO A 13 -0.03 -15.22 -6.23
N ARG A 14 -0.07 -13.90 -6.44
CA ARG A 14 1.14 -13.07 -6.35
C ARG A 14 1.49 -12.89 -4.88
N VAL A 15 2.71 -13.24 -4.54
CA VAL A 15 3.23 -13.12 -3.17
C VAL A 15 4.47 -12.22 -3.14
N THR A 16 4.65 -11.52 -2.03
CA THR A 16 5.90 -10.83 -1.71
C THR A 16 6.53 -11.52 -0.52
N LEU A 17 7.74 -12.04 -0.70
CA LEU A 17 8.55 -12.58 0.39
C LEU A 17 9.53 -11.51 0.83
N THR A 18 9.50 -11.18 2.11
CA THR A 18 10.41 -10.20 2.72
C THR A 18 11.26 -10.93 3.76
N TYR A 19 12.58 -10.81 3.62
CA TYR A 19 13.55 -11.31 4.60
C TYR A 19 14.37 -10.13 5.08
N THR A 20 14.29 -9.85 6.37
CA THR A 20 15.07 -8.80 7.01
C THR A 20 16.06 -9.38 8.01
N TRP A 21 17.17 -8.68 8.24
CA TRP A 21 18.14 -9.03 9.26
C TRP A 21 18.77 -7.78 9.87
N ASP A 22 18.93 -7.82 11.16
CA ASP A 22 19.72 -6.88 11.97
C ASP A 22 20.83 -7.70 12.63
N ALA A 23 21.99 -7.73 12.00
CA ALA A 23 23.11 -8.56 12.45
C ALA A 23 23.61 -8.16 13.84
N PRO A 24 23.79 -6.87 14.18
CA PRO A 24 24.16 -6.44 15.53
C PRO A 24 23.18 -6.89 16.60
N MET A 25 21.89 -6.78 16.34
CA MET A 25 20.83 -7.16 17.29
C MET A 25 20.46 -8.65 17.21
N ARG A 26 21.05 -9.41 16.28
CA ARG A 26 20.81 -10.83 16.03
C ARG A 26 19.33 -11.18 15.89
N ARG A 27 18.60 -10.33 15.20
CA ARG A 27 17.16 -10.49 14.96
C ARG A 27 16.78 -10.17 13.52
N GLY A 28 15.66 -10.66 13.08
CA GLY A 28 15.12 -10.37 11.75
C GLY A 28 13.69 -10.83 11.63
N VAL A 29 13.16 -10.75 10.43
CA VAL A 29 11.79 -11.17 10.11
C VAL A 29 11.79 -11.88 8.77
N LEU A 30 11.06 -12.97 8.69
CA LEU A 30 10.62 -13.56 7.44
C LEU A 30 9.11 -13.33 7.31
N ALA A 31 8.69 -12.63 6.28
CA ALA A 31 7.29 -12.30 6.05
C ALA A 31 6.86 -12.70 4.64
N LEU A 32 5.68 -13.27 4.55
CA LEU A 32 4.98 -13.59 3.30
C LEU A 32 3.71 -12.77 3.23
N GLU A 33 3.58 -11.99 2.20
CA GLU A 33 2.44 -11.14 1.96
C GLU A 33 1.78 -11.54 0.63
N VAL A 34 0.51 -11.93 0.73
CA VAL A 34 -0.31 -12.27 -0.44
C VAL A 34 -0.94 -11.00 -0.99
N ALA A 35 -1.15 -10.95 -2.30
CA ALA A 35 -1.69 -9.78 -3.00
C ALA A 35 -3.01 -9.26 -2.39
N GLU A 36 -3.79 -10.08 -1.74
CA GLU A 36 -5.08 -9.73 -1.13
C GLU A 36 -4.98 -9.20 0.31
N GLY A 37 -3.74 -9.02 0.81
CA GLY A 37 -3.50 -8.39 2.11
C GLY A 37 -3.30 -9.36 3.27
N VAL A 38 -3.31 -10.67 3.03
CA VAL A 38 -2.92 -11.66 4.04
C VAL A 38 -1.42 -11.56 4.26
N LEU A 39 -1.03 -11.29 5.50
CA LEU A 39 0.36 -11.25 5.94
C LEU A 39 0.61 -12.35 6.96
N VAL A 40 1.55 -13.23 6.66
CA VAL A 40 2.07 -14.22 7.61
C VAL A 40 3.54 -13.90 7.84
N PHE A 41 3.98 -13.84 9.09
CA PHE A 41 5.38 -13.55 9.39
C PHE A 41 5.89 -14.35 10.57
N SER A 42 7.21 -14.44 10.69
CA SER A 42 7.91 -15.06 11.81
C SER A 42 9.12 -14.20 12.19
N GLU A 43 9.28 -13.95 13.49
CA GLU A 43 10.49 -13.34 14.02
C GLU A 43 11.65 -14.36 13.97
N LEU A 44 12.82 -13.91 13.59
CA LEU A 44 14.00 -14.73 13.41
C LEU A 44 15.04 -14.38 14.46
N VAL A 45 15.62 -15.42 15.07
CA VAL A 45 16.76 -15.29 15.99
C VAL A 45 18.04 -15.63 15.21
N ALA A 46 19.01 -14.73 15.26
CA ALA A 46 20.29 -14.84 14.56
C ALA A 46 20.13 -15.23 13.07
N PRO A 47 19.34 -14.46 12.28
CA PRO A 47 19.23 -14.72 10.86
C PRO A 47 20.59 -14.55 10.18
N LEU A 48 20.84 -15.33 9.13
CA LEU A 48 22.06 -15.20 8.32
C LEU A 48 21.97 -13.87 7.54
N PRO A 49 22.91 -12.93 7.76
CA PRO A 49 22.95 -11.70 6.98
C PRO A 49 23.40 -12.00 5.56
N MET A 50 22.85 -11.29 4.59
CA MET A 50 23.38 -11.25 3.24
C MET A 50 24.50 -10.21 3.18
N SER A 51 25.66 -10.55 2.61
CA SER A 51 26.68 -9.55 2.36
C SER A 51 26.26 -8.63 1.20
N MET A 52 26.75 -7.38 1.21
CA MET A 52 26.52 -6.45 0.09
C MET A 52 26.97 -7.05 -1.23
N ARG A 53 28.08 -7.81 -1.20
CA ARG A 53 28.62 -8.51 -2.38
C ARG A 53 27.64 -9.56 -2.91
N ASP A 54 27.00 -10.32 -2.03
CA ASP A 54 26.02 -11.35 -2.42
C ASP A 54 24.73 -10.69 -2.91
N GLY A 55 24.30 -9.60 -2.29
CA GLY A 55 23.19 -8.80 -2.77
C GLY A 55 23.40 -8.25 -4.19
N LEU A 56 24.59 -7.70 -4.45
CA LEU A 56 24.95 -7.24 -5.80
C LEU A 56 25.02 -8.38 -6.81
N ARG A 57 25.54 -9.55 -6.42
CA ARG A 57 25.55 -10.74 -7.28
C ARG A 57 24.15 -11.24 -7.61
N LEU A 58 23.25 -11.24 -6.64
CA LEU A 58 21.87 -11.62 -6.83
C LEU A 58 21.19 -10.75 -7.91
N MET A 59 21.60 -9.50 -8.02
CA MET A 59 21.03 -8.53 -8.95
C MET A 59 21.73 -8.50 -10.31
N SER A 60 23.00 -8.90 -10.41
CA SER A 60 23.84 -8.69 -11.59
C SER A 60 24.36 -9.96 -12.26
N ASP A 61 24.42 -11.10 -11.57
CA ASP A 61 25.08 -12.29 -12.09
C ASP A 61 24.16 -13.52 -12.09
N GLN A 62 23.51 -13.75 -13.22
CA GLN A 62 22.64 -14.91 -13.43
C GLN A 62 23.37 -16.26 -13.37
N ARG A 63 24.70 -16.30 -13.49
CA ARG A 63 25.49 -17.54 -13.41
C ARG A 63 25.64 -18.06 -11.98
N HIS A 64 25.57 -17.18 -11.00
CA HIS A 64 25.74 -17.50 -9.58
C HIS A 64 24.45 -17.38 -8.77
N CYS A 65 23.36 -16.97 -9.41
CA CYS A 65 22.08 -16.78 -8.76
C CYS A 65 20.94 -17.31 -9.63
N ALA A 66 20.33 -18.40 -9.19
CA ALA A 66 19.13 -18.92 -9.84
C ALA A 66 17.89 -18.16 -9.30
N VAL A 67 17.52 -17.08 -9.97
CA VAL A 67 16.22 -16.46 -9.74
C VAL A 67 15.21 -17.22 -10.61
N ASN A 68 14.17 -17.76 -9.97
CA ASN A 68 13.11 -18.48 -10.66
C ASN A 68 12.41 -17.54 -11.65
N SER A 69 12.06 -18.05 -12.84
CA SER A 69 11.36 -17.28 -13.89
C SER A 69 10.02 -16.69 -13.43
N ASN A 70 9.43 -17.23 -12.36
CA ASN A 70 8.22 -16.70 -11.75
C ASN A 70 8.47 -15.49 -10.82
N ALA A 71 9.73 -15.17 -10.49
CA ALA A 71 10.06 -13.99 -9.72
C ALA A 71 9.89 -12.74 -10.59
N VAL A 72 8.91 -11.92 -10.27
CA VAL A 72 8.60 -10.68 -11.00
C VAL A 72 9.65 -9.60 -10.74
N PHE A 73 10.19 -9.56 -9.51
CA PHE A 73 11.29 -8.66 -9.12
C PHE A 73 12.02 -9.20 -7.89
N VAL A 74 13.25 -8.74 -7.73
CA VAL A 74 14.06 -8.90 -6.52
C VAL A 74 14.58 -7.53 -6.13
N VAL A 75 14.53 -7.21 -4.85
CA VAL A 75 15.06 -5.97 -4.27
C VAL A 75 15.93 -6.32 -3.09
N VAL A 76 17.09 -5.70 -3.01
CA VAL A 76 17.97 -5.73 -1.84
C VAL A 76 18.13 -4.29 -1.36
N ALA A 77 17.88 -4.05 -0.08
CA ALA A 77 18.00 -2.74 0.55
C ALA A 77 19.01 -2.80 1.71
N ASP A 78 19.70 -1.71 1.94
CA ASP A 78 20.61 -1.49 3.07
C ASP A 78 19.89 -1.00 4.34
N GLU A 79 18.57 -0.81 4.24
CA GLU A 79 17.70 -0.45 5.34
C GLU A 79 16.68 -1.56 5.61
N ILE A 80 16.28 -1.71 6.88
CA ILE A 80 15.21 -2.62 7.27
C ILE A 80 13.87 -1.98 6.86
N LEU A 81 13.27 -2.52 5.81
CA LEU A 81 11.94 -2.07 5.39
C LEU A 81 10.87 -2.65 6.32
N PRO A 82 9.90 -1.84 6.74
CA PRO A 82 8.78 -2.33 7.53
C PRO A 82 7.90 -3.29 6.72
N ILE A 83 7.18 -4.17 7.44
CA ILE A 83 6.20 -5.09 6.86
C ILE A 83 4.77 -4.63 7.17
N GLY A 84 3.78 -5.21 6.49
CA GLY A 84 2.36 -4.95 6.72
C GLY A 84 1.89 -3.62 6.12
N VAL A 85 1.33 -2.76 6.95
CA VAL A 85 0.73 -1.50 6.50
C VAL A 85 1.83 -0.48 6.20
N LEU A 86 1.89 -0.04 4.95
CA LEU A 86 2.91 0.86 4.43
C LEU A 86 2.29 2.08 3.73
N PRO A 87 3.01 3.21 3.67
CA PRO A 87 2.56 4.41 2.99
C PRO A 87 2.41 4.18 1.48
N THR A 88 1.45 4.86 0.87
CA THR A 88 1.06 4.63 -0.52
C THR A 88 0.72 5.89 -1.32
N LEU A 89 0.65 7.07 -0.68
CA LEU A 89 0.31 8.33 -1.32
C LEU A 89 1.58 9.10 -1.71
N GLY A 90 1.62 9.65 -2.92
CA GLY A 90 2.68 10.57 -3.32
C GLY A 90 2.60 11.88 -2.53
N GLY A 91 3.74 12.51 -2.24
CA GLY A 91 3.79 13.67 -1.34
C GLY A 91 2.99 14.88 -1.80
N ASP A 92 2.85 15.08 -3.10
CA ASP A 92 2.11 16.20 -3.69
C ASP A 92 0.61 15.90 -3.87
N THR A 93 0.16 14.74 -3.43
CA THR A 93 -1.24 14.35 -3.47
C THR A 93 -2.09 15.28 -2.59
N MET A 94 -3.10 15.91 -3.17
CA MET A 94 -3.93 16.94 -2.53
C MET A 94 -5.07 16.32 -1.75
N VAL A 95 -5.05 16.50 -0.44
CA VAL A 95 -6.07 16.04 0.52
C VAL A 95 -7.01 17.19 0.83
N SER A 96 -8.32 16.94 0.75
CA SER A 96 -9.32 17.97 1.02
C SER A 96 -9.41 18.28 2.50
N THR A 97 -9.34 19.56 2.85
CA THR A 97 -9.50 20.08 4.20
C THR A 97 -10.61 21.16 4.24
N PRO A 98 -11.12 21.52 5.41
CA PRO A 98 -12.13 22.60 5.51
C PRO A 98 -11.66 23.96 4.98
N THR A 99 -10.34 24.18 4.93
CA THR A 99 -9.75 25.45 4.49
C THR A 99 -9.16 25.41 3.07
N GLY A 100 -9.40 24.32 2.34
CA GLY A 100 -8.89 24.06 1.00
C GLY A 100 -8.01 22.84 0.93
N ASP A 101 -7.54 22.50 -0.26
CA ASP A 101 -6.75 21.29 -0.50
C ASP A 101 -5.29 21.49 -0.03
N VAL A 102 -4.74 20.52 0.67
CA VAL A 102 -3.37 20.54 1.22
C VAL A 102 -2.61 19.30 0.75
N ALA A 103 -1.38 19.47 0.28
CA ALA A 103 -0.54 18.34 -0.11
C ALA A 103 -0.25 17.44 1.12
N VAL A 104 -0.34 16.12 0.93
CA VAL A 104 -0.21 15.15 2.04
C VAL A 104 1.10 15.32 2.82
N LYS A 105 2.19 15.69 2.15
CA LYS A 105 3.50 15.95 2.78
C LYS A 105 3.50 17.12 3.76
N HIS A 106 2.51 18.00 3.69
CA HIS A 106 2.36 19.17 4.55
C HIS A 106 1.28 19.00 5.64
N LEU A 107 0.56 17.88 5.63
CA LEU A 107 -0.39 17.58 6.68
C LEU A 107 0.32 17.34 8.02
N LYS A 108 -0.30 17.85 9.09
CA LYS A 108 0.21 17.72 10.46
C LYS A 108 -0.84 17.06 11.35
N ALA A 109 -0.37 16.38 12.40
CA ALA A 109 -1.25 15.89 13.45
C ALA A 109 -2.09 17.04 14.03
N GLY A 110 -3.35 16.75 14.32
CA GLY A 110 -4.33 17.72 14.81
C GLY A 110 -5.12 18.45 13.73
N GLN A 111 -4.68 18.45 12.47
CA GLN A 111 -5.44 19.05 11.37
C GLN A 111 -6.68 18.23 11.05
N MET A 112 -7.73 18.92 10.59
CA MET A 112 -8.96 18.29 10.11
C MET A 112 -8.89 18.10 8.61
N ILE A 113 -9.36 16.94 8.14
CA ILE A 113 -9.56 16.65 6.72
C ILE A 113 -11.02 16.36 6.44
N THR A 114 -11.44 16.50 5.19
CA THR A 114 -12.77 16.13 4.72
C THR A 114 -12.75 14.67 4.26
N THR A 115 -13.59 13.84 4.85
CA THR A 115 -13.77 12.45 4.44
C THR A 115 -14.62 12.35 3.16
N ALA A 116 -14.73 11.15 2.61
CA ALA A 116 -15.58 10.93 1.43
C ALA A 116 -17.07 11.15 1.71
N SER A 117 -17.52 11.00 2.97
CA SER A 117 -18.91 11.32 3.39
C SER A 117 -19.15 12.83 3.57
N GLY A 118 -18.14 13.67 3.44
CA GLY A 118 -18.22 15.11 3.74
C GLY A 118 -18.00 15.47 5.21
N GLU A 119 -17.91 14.48 6.09
CA GLU A 119 -17.62 14.71 7.51
C GLU A 119 -16.16 15.06 7.73
N LEU A 120 -15.86 15.63 8.89
CA LEU A 120 -14.49 15.95 9.29
C LEU A 120 -13.89 14.80 10.09
N ALA A 121 -12.62 14.49 9.83
CA ALA A 121 -11.81 13.58 10.62
C ALA A 121 -10.47 14.23 10.97
N GLN A 122 -9.96 13.94 12.17
CA GLN A 122 -8.70 14.51 12.64
C GLN A 122 -7.51 13.64 12.22
N VAL A 123 -6.50 14.26 11.68
CA VAL A 123 -5.20 13.62 11.43
C VAL A 123 -4.52 13.31 12.76
N ARG A 124 -4.28 12.05 13.08
CA ARG A 124 -3.52 11.60 14.25
C ARG A 124 -2.04 11.56 13.95
N CYS A 125 -1.69 11.10 12.76
CA CYS A 125 -0.32 11.04 12.31
C CYS A 125 -0.25 11.16 10.79
N CYS A 126 0.79 11.81 10.31
CA CYS A 126 1.22 11.75 8.92
C CYS A 126 2.68 11.31 8.91
N GLY A 127 2.95 10.17 8.28
CA GLY A 127 4.29 9.59 8.19
C GLY A 127 4.70 9.34 6.74
N SER A 128 5.99 9.19 6.50
CA SER A 128 6.51 8.81 5.19
C SER A 128 7.58 7.72 5.29
N ALA A 129 7.71 6.93 4.22
CA ALA A 129 8.81 5.99 4.06
C ALA A 129 9.30 6.00 2.61
N MET A 130 10.59 5.69 2.44
CA MET A 130 11.18 5.41 1.15
C MET A 130 10.97 3.92 0.85
N LEU A 131 10.30 3.61 -0.25
CA LEU A 131 9.96 2.22 -0.60
C LEU A 131 10.47 1.88 -2.00
N PRO A 132 10.79 0.59 -2.28
CA PRO A 132 11.15 0.14 -3.61
C PRO A 132 10.03 0.43 -4.61
N ALA A 133 10.34 1.10 -5.72
CA ALA A 133 9.37 1.46 -6.76
C ALA A 133 8.98 0.25 -7.64
N ARG A 134 8.60 -0.86 -7.00
CA ARG A 134 8.27 -2.15 -7.64
C ARG A 134 7.05 -2.80 -7.00
N GLY A 135 6.47 -3.78 -7.69
CA GLY A 135 5.34 -4.55 -7.18
C GLY A 135 4.16 -3.64 -6.80
N ARG A 136 3.64 -3.82 -5.58
CA ARG A 136 2.54 -3.00 -5.04
C ARG A 136 2.92 -1.54 -4.78
N PHE A 137 4.22 -1.23 -4.69
CA PHE A 137 4.74 0.13 -4.51
C PHE A 137 5.18 0.78 -5.82
N LYS A 138 4.92 0.14 -6.98
CA LYS A 138 5.13 0.77 -8.27
C LYS A 138 4.33 2.07 -8.33
N PRO A 139 4.98 3.23 -8.57
CA PRO A 139 4.27 4.48 -8.63
C PRO A 139 3.42 4.56 -9.89
N LEU A 140 2.22 5.05 -9.71
CA LEU A 140 1.25 5.30 -10.78
C LEU A 140 0.85 6.77 -10.75
N THR A 141 0.80 7.38 -11.92
CA THR A 141 0.17 8.68 -12.14
C THR A 141 -1.27 8.47 -12.55
N LEU A 142 -2.19 8.96 -11.74
CA LEU A 142 -3.60 9.09 -12.08
C LEU A 142 -3.81 10.50 -12.62
N ARG A 143 -4.35 10.61 -13.82
CA ARG A 143 -4.43 11.87 -14.56
C ARG A 143 -5.80 12.50 -14.45
N ALA A 144 -5.81 13.80 -14.24
CA ALA A 144 -7.01 14.60 -14.40
C ALA A 144 -7.38 14.75 -15.90
N PRO A 145 -8.65 14.84 -16.25
CA PRO A 145 -9.84 14.84 -15.39
C PRO A 145 -10.45 13.45 -15.15
N TYR A 146 -9.73 12.38 -15.54
CA TYR A 146 -10.24 11.01 -15.44
C TYR A 146 -10.63 10.65 -14.01
N HIS A 147 -11.61 9.77 -13.86
CA HIS A 147 -12.15 9.30 -12.57
C HIS A 147 -12.57 10.43 -11.61
N GLY A 148 -12.93 11.61 -12.16
CA GLY A 148 -13.34 12.78 -11.38
C GLY A 148 -12.20 13.51 -10.68
N LEU A 149 -10.94 13.25 -11.06
CA LEU A 149 -9.78 13.92 -10.52
C LEU A 149 -9.74 15.40 -10.92
N LYS A 150 -9.39 16.25 -9.95
CA LYS A 150 -9.18 17.70 -10.17
C LYS A 150 -7.74 18.01 -10.59
N HIS A 151 -6.78 17.20 -10.14
CA HIS A 151 -5.36 17.33 -10.40
C HIS A 151 -4.73 15.94 -10.57
N ASP A 152 -3.65 15.88 -11.34
CA ASP A 152 -2.84 14.66 -11.41
C ASP A 152 -2.33 14.30 -10.02
N MET A 153 -2.26 13.02 -9.73
CA MET A 153 -1.75 12.52 -8.45
C MET A 153 -0.91 11.28 -8.65
N ILE A 154 0.04 11.09 -7.73
CA ILE A 154 0.86 9.88 -7.68
C ILE A 154 0.46 9.04 -6.48
N MET A 155 0.30 7.74 -6.70
CA MET A 155 0.10 6.77 -5.63
C MET A 155 0.75 5.42 -5.98
N ALA A 156 0.91 4.59 -4.97
CA ALA A 156 1.37 3.22 -5.16
C ALA A 156 0.29 2.35 -5.81
N ALA A 157 0.69 1.42 -6.66
CA ALA A 157 -0.23 0.49 -7.33
C ALA A 157 -1.09 -0.34 -6.36
N GLY A 158 -0.60 -0.56 -5.14
CA GLY A 158 -1.33 -1.27 -4.08
C GLY A 158 -2.37 -0.44 -3.34
N GLN A 159 -2.42 0.89 -3.53
CA GLN A 159 -3.42 1.74 -2.85
C GLN A 159 -4.82 1.33 -3.25
N ARG A 160 -5.70 1.18 -2.25
CA ARG A 160 -7.12 0.91 -2.47
C ARG A 160 -7.89 2.20 -2.70
N LEU A 161 -8.71 2.18 -3.74
CA LEU A 161 -9.63 3.23 -4.13
C LEU A 161 -11.04 2.72 -3.97
N ARG A 162 -11.99 3.61 -3.68
CA ARG A 162 -13.42 3.32 -3.73
C ARG A 162 -14.02 3.98 -4.95
N LEU A 163 -14.73 3.19 -5.73
CA LEU A 163 -15.49 3.66 -6.88
C LEU A 163 -16.97 3.42 -6.64
N SER A 164 -17.77 4.36 -7.13
CA SER A 164 -19.23 4.32 -7.11
C SER A 164 -19.74 4.84 -8.45
N GLY A 165 -20.99 4.59 -8.75
CA GLY A 165 -21.66 5.05 -9.95
C GLY A 165 -22.43 3.96 -10.65
N THR A 166 -23.11 4.31 -11.72
CA THR A 166 -24.04 3.44 -12.45
C THR A 166 -23.38 2.15 -12.94
N GLU A 167 -22.12 2.23 -13.38
CA GLU A 167 -21.36 1.08 -13.86
C GLU A 167 -21.05 0.09 -12.74
N VAL A 168 -20.82 0.60 -11.52
CA VAL A 168 -20.58 -0.22 -10.32
C VAL A 168 -21.86 -0.94 -9.93
N GLU A 169 -22.95 -0.22 -9.85
CA GLU A 169 -24.28 -0.78 -9.54
C GLU A 169 -24.69 -1.84 -10.58
N TYR A 170 -24.48 -1.53 -11.86
CA TYR A 170 -24.81 -2.43 -12.96
C TYR A 170 -24.02 -3.75 -12.92
N LEU A 171 -22.71 -3.67 -12.67
CA LEU A 171 -21.85 -4.85 -12.70
C LEU A 171 -21.89 -5.67 -11.41
N PHE A 172 -22.03 -5.00 -10.27
CA PHE A 172 -21.79 -5.64 -8.97
C PHE A 172 -23.00 -5.62 -8.03
N GLY A 173 -24.07 -4.91 -8.38
CA GLY A 173 -25.28 -4.81 -7.56
C GLY A 173 -25.04 -4.13 -6.21
N THR A 174 -24.06 -3.24 -6.12
CA THR A 174 -23.69 -2.49 -4.91
C THR A 174 -23.32 -1.05 -5.28
N ASP A 175 -23.56 -0.12 -4.37
CA ASP A 175 -23.31 1.32 -4.60
C ASP A 175 -21.82 1.65 -4.66
N VAL A 176 -20.98 0.85 -3.97
CA VAL A 176 -19.55 1.14 -3.82
C VAL A 176 -18.75 -0.16 -3.87
N VAL A 177 -17.64 -0.13 -4.57
CA VAL A 177 -16.63 -1.19 -4.57
C VAL A 177 -15.25 -0.62 -4.28
N ALA A 178 -14.37 -1.45 -3.73
CA ALA A 178 -12.97 -1.14 -3.55
C ALA A 178 -12.11 -1.90 -4.57
N LEU A 179 -11.07 -1.25 -5.08
CA LEU A 179 -10.10 -1.90 -5.96
C LEU A 179 -8.71 -1.26 -5.81
N ARG A 180 -7.68 -1.94 -6.28
CA ARG A 180 -6.32 -1.40 -6.25
C ARG A 180 -6.07 -0.49 -7.45
N ALA A 181 -5.37 0.61 -7.22
CA ALA A 181 -4.98 1.55 -8.29
C ALA A 181 -4.27 0.84 -9.45
N GLY A 182 -3.47 -0.19 -9.16
CA GLY A 182 -2.79 -0.99 -10.17
C GLY A 182 -3.71 -1.73 -11.14
N HIS A 183 -4.97 -1.97 -10.79
CA HIS A 183 -5.95 -2.60 -11.67
C HIS A 183 -6.54 -1.61 -12.70
N LEU A 184 -6.40 -0.31 -12.46
CA LEU A 184 -6.89 0.74 -13.36
C LEU A 184 -5.89 1.13 -14.46
N ILE A 185 -4.70 0.54 -14.52
CA ILE A 185 -3.70 0.88 -15.53
C ILE A 185 -4.29 0.67 -16.93
N ASP A 186 -4.35 1.75 -17.71
CA ASP A 186 -4.89 1.78 -19.08
C ASP A 186 -4.02 2.59 -20.05
N GLU A 187 -2.87 3.11 -19.56
CA GLU A 187 -1.91 3.96 -20.27
C GLU A 187 -2.44 5.35 -20.66
N VAL A 188 -3.71 5.65 -20.37
CA VAL A 188 -4.36 6.95 -20.65
C VAL A 188 -4.66 7.68 -19.35
N ALA A 189 -5.60 7.17 -18.56
CA ALA A 189 -6.03 7.76 -17.29
C ALA A 189 -5.10 7.38 -16.14
N VAL A 190 -4.61 6.14 -16.14
CA VAL A 190 -3.71 5.61 -15.12
C VAL A 190 -2.51 4.96 -15.77
N ARG A 191 -1.34 5.51 -15.54
CA ARG A 191 -0.09 5.02 -16.15
C ARG A 191 1.02 4.87 -15.13
N PRO A 192 1.99 3.97 -15.37
CA PRO A 192 3.21 3.91 -14.59
C PRO A 192 3.96 5.25 -14.61
N THR A 193 4.36 5.73 -13.44
CA THR A 193 5.18 6.94 -13.32
C THR A 193 6.64 6.57 -13.56
N PRO A 194 7.36 7.26 -14.45
CA PRO A 194 8.81 7.15 -14.54
C PRO A 194 9.44 7.50 -13.18
N CYS A 195 10.26 6.62 -12.64
CA CYS A 195 10.86 6.80 -11.33
C CYS A 195 12.21 6.07 -11.24
N GLY A 196 12.99 6.38 -10.21
CA GLY A 196 14.20 5.65 -9.85
C GLY A 196 13.91 4.27 -9.25
N LEU A 197 14.87 3.76 -8.48
CA LEU A 197 14.73 2.48 -7.78
C LEU A 197 13.75 2.56 -6.61
N THR A 198 13.63 3.72 -6.01
CA THR A 198 12.80 3.98 -4.83
C THR A 198 11.88 5.17 -5.05
N GLN A 199 10.80 5.22 -4.27
CA GLN A 199 9.83 6.30 -4.25
C GLN A 199 9.45 6.60 -2.79
N ARG A 200 9.41 7.88 -2.43
CA ARG A 200 8.89 8.30 -1.12
C ARG A 200 7.37 8.37 -1.16
N TYR A 201 6.76 7.66 -0.23
CA TYR A 201 5.31 7.69 -0.03
C TYR A 201 4.96 8.21 1.34
N TRP A 202 3.75 8.71 1.47
CA TRP A 202 3.13 9.21 2.70
C TRP A 202 1.91 8.39 3.05
N GLN A 203 1.56 8.41 4.33
CA GLN A 203 0.34 7.86 4.86
C GLN A 203 -0.27 8.82 5.87
N VAL A 204 -1.58 8.76 5.99
CA VAL A 204 -2.35 9.56 6.96
C VAL A 204 -3.13 8.59 7.84
N LEU A 205 -2.91 8.69 9.15
CA LEU A 205 -3.71 8.00 10.15
C LEU A 205 -4.73 8.99 10.71
N LEU A 206 -6.00 8.61 10.65
CA LEU A 206 -7.11 9.41 11.16
C LEU A 206 -7.52 8.94 12.56
N ASP A 207 -8.32 9.75 13.24
CA ASP A 207 -8.94 9.42 14.53
C ASP A 207 -10.02 8.34 14.42
N ARG A 208 -10.49 8.02 13.21
CA ARG A 208 -11.44 6.97 12.90
C ARG A 208 -11.20 6.36 11.53
N ALA A 209 -11.72 5.16 11.30
CA ALA A 209 -11.71 4.56 9.97
C ALA A 209 -12.65 5.34 9.05
N ALA A 210 -12.08 6.09 8.13
CA ALA A 210 -12.86 6.82 7.14
C ALA A 210 -12.10 6.86 5.80
N PRO A 211 -12.79 6.68 4.66
CA PRO A 211 -12.20 6.94 3.37
C PRO A 211 -12.00 8.46 3.20
N MET A 212 -10.85 8.83 2.65
CA MET A 212 -10.46 10.22 2.45
C MET A 212 -10.92 10.73 1.08
N LYS A 213 -11.26 12.01 1.01
CA LYS A 213 -11.45 12.71 -0.26
C LYS A 213 -10.10 13.28 -0.71
N ILE A 214 -9.57 12.76 -1.79
CA ILE A 214 -8.23 13.09 -2.30
C ILE A 214 -8.34 13.50 -3.76
N ALA A 215 -8.04 14.76 -4.07
CA ALA A 215 -8.09 15.32 -5.42
C ALA A 215 -9.39 15.01 -6.19
N GLY A 216 -10.52 14.80 -5.50
CA GLY A 216 -11.80 14.41 -6.09
C GLY A 216 -12.12 12.92 -5.99
N LEU A 217 -11.14 12.06 -5.79
CA LEU A 217 -11.28 10.61 -5.67
C LEU A 217 -11.50 10.18 -4.22
N THR A 218 -12.18 9.06 -4.04
CA THR A 218 -12.33 8.43 -2.72
C THR A 218 -11.24 7.37 -2.54
N VAL A 219 -10.38 7.58 -1.55
CA VAL A 219 -9.23 6.72 -1.25
C VAL A 219 -9.41 6.09 0.12
N GLU A 220 -9.20 4.78 0.23
CA GLU A 220 -9.24 4.12 1.54
C GLU A 220 -8.15 4.66 2.47
N GLY A 221 -8.55 4.97 3.69
CA GLY A 221 -7.64 5.34 4.76
C GLY A 221 -6.76 4.16 5.19
N LEU A 222 -5.83 4.45 6.09
CA LEU A 222 -4.95 3.46 6.66
C LEU A 222 -5.74 2.53 7.58
N ASP A 223 -5.72 1.21 7.29
CA ASP A 223 -6.26 0.19 8.20
C ASP A 223 -5.18 -0.24 9.19
N VAL A 224 -5.37 0.11 10.44
CA VAL A 224 -4.45 -0.23 11.53
C VAL A 224 -4.94 -1.39 12.40
N THR A 225 -6.10 -1.95 12.12
CA THR A 225 -6.74 -2.97 12.95
C THR A 225 -5.82 -4.16 13.18
N GLY A 226 -5.23 -4.70 12.12
CA GLY A 226 -4.28 -5.82 12.24
C GLY A 226 -3.06 -5.49 13.08
N VAL A 227 -2.53 -4.27 12.96
CA VAL A 227 -1.36 -3.80 13.71
C VAL A 227 -1.71 -3.50 15.17
N GLN A 228 -2.95 -3.09 15.46
CA GLN A 228 -3.42 -2.89 16.84
C GLN A 228 -3.62 -4.20 17.57
N LEU A 229 -4.10 -5.24 16.88
CA LEU A 229 -4.36 -6.56 17.46
C LEU A 229 -3.10 -7.41 17.63
N ASP A 230 -2.04 -7.13 16.89
CA ASP A 230 -0.79 -7.89 16.93
C ASP A 230 0.41 -6.99 17.29
N PRO A 231 0.86 -6.99 18.57
CA PRO A 231 2.01 -6.23 19.01
C PRO A 231 3.32 -6.59 18.28
N SER A 232 3.49 -7.84 17.85
CA SER A 232 4.67 -8.27 17.09
C SER A 232 4.66 -7.66 15.69
N LEU A 233 3.51 -7.66 15.02
CA LEU A 233 3.36 -6.98 13.72
C LEU A 233 3.61 -5.47 13.86
N ARG A 234 3.09 -4.84 14.92
CA ARG A 234 3.29 -3.43 15.19
C ARG A 234 4.78 -3.06 15.26
N LYS A 235 5.57 -3.83 16.00
CA LYS A 235 7.00 -3.63 16.18
C LYS A 235 7.79 -3.62 14.86
N HIS A 236 7.33 -4.37 13.86
CA HIS A 236 7.95 -4.49 12.55
C HIS A 236 7.27 -3.65 11.45
N SER A 237 6.24 -2.89 11.81
CA SER A 237 5.49 -2.05 10.87
C SER A 237 6.02 -0.62 10.81
N ALA A 238 5.60 0.14 9.80
CA ALA A 238 5.85 1.58 9.71
C ALA A 238 5.21 2.40 10.86
N LEU A 239 4.38 1.77 11.66
CA LEU A 239 3.63 2.38 12.77
C LEU A 239 4.27 2.08 14.14
N ALA A 240 5.44 1.44 14.18
CA ALA A 240 6.09 1.00 15.43
C ALA A 240 6.30 2.11 16.45
N ALA A 241 6.59 3.33 15.98
CA ALA A 241 6.83 4.48 16.85
C ALA A 241 5.55 5.23 17.28
N LEU A 242 4.37 4.83 16.80
CA LEU A 242 3.12 5.51 17.11
C LEU A 242 2.44 4.92 18.33
N LEU A 243 1.83 5.80 19.15
CA LEU A 243 0.98 5.40 20.27
C LEU A 243 -0.41 5.00 19.74
N LEU A 244 -0.51 3.83 19.13
CA LEU A 244 -1.76 3.33 18.54
C LEU A 244 -2.85 3.05 19.59
N GLU A 245 -2.51 2.97 20.87
CA GLU A 245 -3.46 2.85 21.97
C GLU A 245 -4.40 4.07 22.06
N LEU A 246 -3.95 5.22 21.54
CA LEU A 246 -4.76 6.44 21.48
C LEU A 246 -5.69 6.51 20.26
N VAL A 247 -5.62 5.52 19.38
CA VAL A 247 -6.45 5.43 18.18
C VAL A 247 -7.50 4.36 18.42
N PRO A 248 -8.81 4.70 18.39
CA PRO A 248 -9.85 3.71 18.53
C PRO A 248 -9.74 2.60 17.48
N PRO A 249 -10.22 1.37 17.76
CA PRO A 249 -10.33 0.34 16.74
C PRO A 249 -11.10 0.88 15.53
N HIS A 250 -10.62 0.58 14.34
CA HIS A 250 -11.16 1.11 13.09
C HIS A 250 -11.93 0.00 12.34
N PRO A 251 -13.18 -0.31 12.72
CA PRO A 251 -13.97 -1.23 11.90
C PRO A 251 -14.23 -0.56 10.56
N HIS A 252 -13.57 -1.05 9.52
CA HIS A 252 -13.91 -0.62 8.17
C HIS A 252 -15.26 -1.18 7.78
N ALA A 253 -16.13 -0.33 7.23
CA ALA A 253 -17.29 -0.83 6.48
C ALA A 253 -16.77 -1.80 5.42
N GLN A 254 -17.26 -3.03 5.43
CA GLN A 254 -16.89 -4.05 4.48
C GLN A 254 -17.43 -3.66 3.10
N VAL A 255 -16.58 -3.04 2.30
CA VAL A 255 -16.86 -2.76 0.90
C VAL A 255 -16.28 -3.91 0.08
N PRO A 256 -17.03 -4.49 -0.86
CA PRO A 256 -16.53 -5.55 -1.73
C PRO A 256 -15.22 -5.13 -2.42
N VAL A 257 -14.20 -5.95 -2.29
CA VAL A 257 -12.89 -5.70 -2.92
C VAL A 257 -12.82 -6.48 -4.22
N LEU A 258 -12.75 -5.76 -5.33
CA LEU A 258 -12.71 -6.37 -6.65
C LEU A 258 -11.41 -7.13 -6.90
N GLN A 259 -11.56 -8.32 -7.45
CA GLN A 259 -10.44 -9.08 -8.02
C GLN A 259 -9.95 -8.41 -9.31
N SER A 260 -8.76 -8.79 -9.76
CA SER A 260 -8.14 -8.18 -10.94
C SER A 260 -9.00 -8.28 -12.21
N TYR A 261 -9.71 -9.39 -12.42
CA TYR A 261 -10.57 -9.60 -13.57
C TYR A 261 -11.86 -8.75 -13.51
N GLU A 262 -12.43 -8.57 -12.31
CA GLU A 262 -13.61 -7.73 -12.06
C GLU A 262 -13.27 -6.25 -12.27
N ALA A 263 -12.14 -5.82 -11.71
CA ALA A 263 -11.64 -4.46 -11.90
C ALA A 263 -11.32 -4.17 -13.38
N LEU A 264 -10.87 -5.17 -14.15
CA LEU A 264 -10.65 -5.04 -15.59
C LEU A 264 -11.98 -4.84 -16.35
N ALA A 265 -13.03 -5.54 -15.94
CA ALA A 265 -14.37 -5.39 -16.52
C ALA A 265 -14.92 -3.96 -16.27
N LEU A 266 -14.84 -3.50 -15.02
CA LEU A 266 -15.25 -2.15 -14.65
C LEU A 266 -14.46 -1.08 -15.40
N ARG A 267 -13.13 -1.21 -15.48
CA ARG A 267 -12.25 -0.26 -16.18
C ARG A 267 -12.67 -0.05 -17.65
N LYS A 268 -13.05 -1.13 -18.34
CA LYS A 268 -13.48 -1.04 -19.75
C LYS A 268 -14.73 -0.15 -19.93
N LEU A 269 -15.63 -0.15 -18.96
CA LEU A 269 -16.83 0.70 -19.01
C LEU A 269 -16.52 2.15 -18.62
N LEU A 270 -15.57 2.38 -17.71
CA LEU A 270 -15.20 3.73 -17.27
C LEU A 270 -14.43 4.54 -18.35
N VAL A 271 -13.88 3.88 -19.35
CA VAL A 271 -13.09 4.50 -20.43
C VAL A 271 -13.89 4.59 -21.75
N ALA A 272 -15.01 3.88 -21.84
CA ALA A 272 -15.92 3.95 -22.99
C ALA A 272 -16.81 5.20 -22.94
#